data_60dad4fad1779f843c561336323c98d7
#
_entry.id   60dad4fad1779f843c561336323c98d7
#
_cell.length_a   1.000
_cell.length_b   1.000
_cell.length_c   1.000
_cell.angle_alpha   90.00
_cell.angle_beta   90.00
_cell.angle_gamma   90.00
#
_symmetry.space_group_name_H-M   'P 1'
#
loop_
_entity.id
_entity.type
_entity.pdbx_description
1 polymer ?
#
loop_
_entity_poly.entity_id
_entity_poly.type
_entity_poly.pdbx_seq_one_letter_code
_entity_poly.pdbx_strand_id
1 'polypeptide(L)'
;MRKSFLITIALLLTCVANAQLSGVYSINSDATQNPDFISFSEAVSALSAGVSGQVVFEVAPGSFEEFVTLNTVNGASESNRIVFKGMGSDNTQVVLTSDAGYTDNSTLTLDGADFITFKNMTIASTSQINAVVVILRGGLSNDRFEDIRFVGCYSDASNTDNSKNLVYRVSGSWMDTNNSFARCEFVNGFIGLYYQGTDITQYNDGLSVQDCSFTNQCSKAIYATFTDHVTLCGNTIDNNNDTHTDFNAIDLFRCRYGCLLENNVMTVNHATKYATVVKLRPCTGSATEPIIVRNNIVDFQGAASSWCYSLDNADSDYIYFVHNTGLCSGTGASGNLMVQKEWSNLYVYNNLFVNETDGYVFRFNNESEARYCDHNRVSFSGENVGVFAGIDCSNLVDWTANSGFDVQSATCSPQFAGHGDFHLTSPEGLTVAHPLDYAGFDIDGEERSNTPCAGADEYNEIYVIGESEKENILSVYPNPTQGVVSISMDDALNFEYQVFDFTGKSVMNGKKHDHTMTLDLSGFSKGIYLISVISESKCLTQKVIVR
;
A
#
# COMPACT_ATOMS: atom_id res chain seq x y z
N MET A 1 -65.41 5.43 -64.71
CA MET A 1 -64.65 6.25 -63.75
C MET A 1 -64.37 5.41 -62.50
N ARG A 2 -63.17 4.85 -62.37
CA ARG A 2 -62.72 4.13 -61.17
C ARG A 2 -61.79 5.05 -60.38
N LYS A 3 -62.17 5.41 -59.18
CA LYS A 3 -61.36 6.18 -58.26
C LYS A 3 -60.44 5.20 -57.50
N SER A 4 -59.15 5.25 -57.77
CA SER A 4 -58.15 4.55 -57.01
C SER A 4 -57.91 5.30 -55.68
N PHE A 5 -58.12 4.63 -54.56
CA PHE A 5 -57.74 5.12 -53.21
C PHE A 5 -56.32 4.67 -52.93
N LEU A 6 -55.34 5.58 -52.90
CA LEU A 6 -54.02 5.34 -52.40
C LEU A 6 -54.05 5.46 -50.86
N ILE A 7 -53.85 4.33 -50.18
CA ILE A 7 -53.61 4.31 -48.74
C ILE A 7 -52.09 4.44 -48.55
N THR A 8 -51.62 5.59 -48.05
CA THR A 8 -50.26 5.81 -47.61
C THR A 8 -50.13 5.28 -46.17
N ILE A 9 -49.48 4.14 -45.99
CA ILE A 9 -49.09 3.62 -44.68
C ILE A 9 -47.84 4.40 -44.24
N ALA A 10 -47.99 5.32 -43.34
CA ALA A 10 -46.87 5.94 -42.64
C ALA A 10 -46.31 4.95 -41.62
N LEU A 11 -45.17 4.35 -41.90
CA LEU A 11 -44.43 3.57 -40.94
C LEU A 11 -43.81 4.55 -39.93
N LEU A 12 -44.40 4.66 -38.72
CA LEU A 12 -43.76 5.32 -37.60
C LEU A 12 -42.65 4.39 -37.13
N LEU A 13 -41.41 4.64 -37.55
CA LEU A 13 -40.24 4.17 -36.84
C LEU A 13 -40.18 4.93 -35.50
N THR A 14 -40.64 4.31 -34.42
CA THR A 14 -40.29 4.75 -33.08
C THR A 14 -38.82 4.42 -32.87
N CYS A 15 -37.92 5.35 -33.17
CA CYS A 15 -36.59 5.34 -32.57
C CYS A 15 -36.81 5.52 -31.08
N VAL A 16 -36.68 4.45 -30.33
CA VAL A 16 -36.45 4.54 -28.87
C VAL A 16 -35.07 5.15 -28.74
N ALA A 17 -34.97 6.46 -28.69
CA ALA A 17 -33.74 7.13 -28.30
C ALA A 17 -33.56 6.85 -26.82
N ASN A 18 -32.76 5.83 -26.49
CA ASN A 18 -32.26 5.70 -25.13
C ASN A 18 -31.44 6.95 -24.86
N ALA A 19 -31.87 7.77 -23.90
CA ALA A 19 -31.12 8.96 -23.49
C ALA A 19 -29.84 8.53 -22.83
N GLN A 20 -28.73 9.14 -23.26
CA GLN A 20 -27.43 8.95 -22.58
C GLN A 20 -27.56 9.37 -21.10
N LEU A 21 -26.94 8.60 -20.22
CA LEU A 21 -26.99 8.86 -18.79
C LEU A 21 -26.12 10.06 -18.40
N SER A 22 -26.58 10.82 -17.42
CA SER A 22 -25.80 11.84 -16.71
C SER A 22 -26.48 12.16 -15.37
N GLY A 23 -25.69 12.43 -14.32
CA GLY A 23 -26.19 12.75 -12.99
C GLY A 23 -26.09 11.59 -12.00
N VAL A 24 -26.93 11.64 -10.97
CA VAL A 24 -26.90 10.69 -9.84
C VAL A 24 -28.11 9.78 -9.91
N TYR A 25 -27.87 8.49 -9.71
CA TYR A 25 -28.88 7.43 -9.71
C TYR A 25 -28.70 6.55 -8.49
N SER A 26 -29.78 6.03 -7.94
CA SER A 26 -29.79 5.13 -6.80
C SER A 26 -29.82 3.66 -7.23
N ILE A 27 -29.04 2.80 -6.54
CA ILE A 27 -29.16 1.35 -6.63
C ILE A 27 -29.55 0.83 -5.24
N ASN A 28 -30.69 0.11 -5.16
CA ASN A 28 -31.15 -0.49 -3.91
C ASN A 28 -31.94 -1.78 -4.19
N SER A 29 -31.53 -2.90 -3.62
CA SER A 29 -32.22 -4.19 -3.77
C SER A 29 -33.63 -4.22 -3.16
N ASP A 30 -33.96 -3.27 -2.25
CA ASP A 30 -35.30 -3.06 -1.75
C ASP A 30 -36.12 -2.15 -2.71
N ALA A 31 -36.86 -2.77 -3.62
CA ALA A 31 -37.71 -2.05 -4.57
C ALA A 31 -38.78 -1.17 -3.89
N THR A 32 -39.11 -1.38 -2.62
CA THR A 32 -40.10 -0.56 -1.89
C THR A 32 -39.60 0.86 -1.60
N GLN A 33 -38.26 1.06 -1.66
CA GLN A 33 -37.62 2.37 -1.54
C GLN A 33 -37.69 3.19 -2.85
N ASN A 34 -38.27 2.63 -3.92
CA ASN A 34 -38.41 3.25 -5.24
C ASN A 34 -37.06 3.75 -5.81
N PRO A 35 -36.02 2.92 -5.87
CA PRO A 35 -34.73 3.31 -6.45
C PRO A 35 -34.83 3.41 -7.98
N ASP A 36 -33.82 4.05 -8.61
CA ASP A 36 -33.71 4.08 -10.08
C ASP A 36 -33.38 2.69 -10.63
N PHE A 37 -32.58 1.91 -9.91
CA PHE A 37 -32.21 0.53 -10.26
C PHE A 37 -32.25 -0.38 -9.02
N ILE A 38 -32.65 -1.63 -9.20
CA ILE A 38 -32.69 -2.61 -8.10
C ILE A 38 -31.44 -3.49 -8.05
N SER A 39 -30.55 -3.38 -9.05
CA SER A 39 -29.34 -4.19 -9.16
C SER A 39 -28.22 -3.48 -9.91
N PHE A 40 -26.99 -3.95 -9.75
CA PHE A 40 -25.85 -3.52 -10.58
C PHE A 40 -26.08 -3.86 -12.04
N SER A 41 -26.62 -5.04 -12.34
CA SER A 41 -26.90 -5.49 -13.71
C SER A 41 -27.87 -4.57 -14.44
N GLU A 42 -28.90 -4.07 -13.77
CA GLU A 42 -29.83 -3.07 -14.37
C GLU A 42 -29.12 -1.76 -14.65
N ALA A 43 -28.34 -1.23 -13.70
CA ALA A 43 -27.59 0.01 -13.85
C ALA A 43 -26.56 -0.10 -15.00
N VAL A 44 -25.82 -1.22 -15.08
CA VAL A 44 -24.89 -1.49 -16.18
C VAL A 44 -25.62 -1.63 -17.51
N SER A 45 -26.78 -2.26 -17.56
CA SER A 45 -27.58 -2.36 -18.79
C SER A 45 -28.00 -0.98 -19.32
N ALA A 46 -28.32 -0.04 -18.41
CA ALA A 46 -28.67 1.33 -18.78
C ALA A 46 -27.50 2.10 -19.40
N LEU A 47 -26.26 1.79 -19.03
CA LEU A 47 -25.05 2.38 -19.62
C LEU A 47 -24.85 2.02 -21.10
N SER A 48 -25.56 1.03 -21.64
CA SER A 48 -25.50 0.68 -23.07
C SER A 48 -25.92 1.83 -24.00
N ALA A 49 -26.68 2.79 -23.49
CA ALA A 49 -27.04 4.03 -24.21
C ALA A 49 -25.87 5.03 -24.28
N GLY A 50 -24.82 4.84 -23.50
CA GLY A 50 -23.70 5.75 -23.33
C GLY A 50 -23.98 6.82 -22.26
N VAL A 51 -22.98 7.70 -22.07
CA VAL A 51 -23.04 8.79 -21.11
C VAL A 51 -22.81 10.14 -21.79
N SER A 52 -23.46 11.21 -21.30
CA SER A 52 -23.31 12.59 -21.79
C SER A 52 -22.79 13.55 -20.72
N GLY A 53 -22.50 13.04 -19.53
CA GLY A 53 -21.93 13.72 -18.39
C GLY A 53 -21.46 12.70 -17.36
N GLN A 54 -20.96 13.15 -16.21
CA GLN A 54 -20.62 12.27 -15.10
C GLN A 54 -21.86 11.49 -14.65
N VAL A 55 -21.69 10.19 -14.39
CA VAL A 55 -22.72 9.31 -13.83
C VAL A 55 -22.26 8.80 -12.48
N VAL A 56 -23.09 8.93 -11.44
CA VAL A 56 -22.82 8.39 -10.12
C VAL A 56 -23.98 7.47 -9.74
N PHE A 57 -23.69 6.20 -9.54
CA PHE A 57 -24.61 5.24 -8.94
C PHE A 57 -24.34 5.17 -7.44
N GLU A 58 -25.26 5.68 -6.64
CA GLU A 58 -25.26 5.59 -5.18
C GLU A 58 -25.89 4.28 -4.75
N VAL A 59 -25.07 3.36 -4.25
CA VAL A 59 -25.46 1.99 -3.90
C VAL A 59 -25.82 1.92 -2.42
N ALA A 60 -27.07 1.62 -2.12
CA ALA A 60 -27.54 1.46 -0.74
C ALA A 60 -26.87 0.27 -0.04
N PRO A 61 -26.69 0.32 1.30
CA PRO A 61 -26.25 -0.81 2.08
C PRO A 61 -27.08 -2.08 1.80
N GLY A 62 -26.41 -3.20 1.59
CA GLY A 62 -27.03 -4.48 1.28
C GLY A 62 -26.09 -5.44 0.55
N SER A 63 -26.57 -6.65 0.30
CA SER A 63 -25.87 -7.69 -0.46
C SER A 63 -26.52 -7.85 -1.83
N PHE A 64 -25.71 -7.82 -2.87
CA PHE A 64 -26.08 -8.00 -4.28
C PHE A 64 -25.38 -9.25 -4.79
N GLU A 65 -26.12 -10.30 -5.04
CA GLU A 65 -25.60 -11.57 -5.55
C GLU A 65 -25.75 -11.59 -7.07
N GLU A 66 -24.70 -11.12 -7.76
CA GLU A 66 -24.74 -10.87 -9.20
C GLU A 66 -23.41 -11.16 -9.88
N PHE A 67 -23.46 -11.52 -11.17
CA PHE A 67 -22.33 -11.47 -12.10
C PHE A 67 -22.44 -10.18 -12.91
N VAL A 68 -21.49 -9.29 -12.75
CA VAL A 68 -21.52 -7.97 -13.40
C VAL A 68 -20.43 -7.89 -14.47
N THR A 69 -20.81 -7.63 -15.72
CA THR A 69 -19.87 -7.35 -16.81
C THR A 69 -20.11 -5.94 -17.33
N LEU A 70 -19.10 -5.11 -17.22
CA LEU A 70 -19.06 -3.74 -17.73
C LEU A 70 -18.24 -3.71 -19.01
N ASN A 71 -18.89 -3.41 -20.12
CA ASN A 71 -18.23 -3.25 -21.43
C ASN A 71 -17.91 -1.77 -21.69
N THR A 72 -17.22 -1.50 -22.79
CA THR A 72 -16.97 -0.14 -23.27
C THR A 72 -18.24 0.71 -23.25
N VAL A 73 -18.19 1.88 -22.63
CA VAL A 73 -19.32 2.82 -22.54
C VAL A 73 -19.05 4.04 -23.41
N ASN A 74 -19.91 4.30 -24.38
CA ASN A 74 -19.77 5.44 -25.27
C ASN A 74 -19.90 6.77 -24.50
N GLY A 75 -18.96 7.70 -24.69
CA GLY A 75 -18.95 9.01 -24.05
C GLY A 75 -18.25 9.05 -22.70
N ALA A 76 -17.80 7.91 -22.16
CA ALA A 76 -16.96 7.86 -20.97
C ALA A 76 -15.63 8.61 -21.20
N SER A 77 -15.21 9.40 -20.24
CA SER A 77 -13.99 10.22 -20.27
C SER A 77 -13.67 10.72 -18.85
N GLU A 78 -12.56 11.40 -18.64
CA GLU A 78 -12.23 11.97 -17.33
C GLU A 78 -13.31 12.94 -16.82
N SER A 79 -13.97 13.71 -17.71
CA SER A 79 -15.09 14.61 -17.34
C SER A 79 -16.44 13.88 -17.22
N ASN A 80 -16.58 12.72 -17.85
CA ASN A 80 -17.79 11.90 -17.88
C ASN A 80 -17.54 10.53 -17.24
N ARG A 81 -16.90 10.54 -16.06
CA ARG A 81 -16.58 9.33 -15.31
C ARG A 81 -17.82 8.63 -14.80
N ILE A 82 -17.79 7.31 -14.78
CA ILE A 82 -18.86 6.47 -14.25
C ILE A 82 -18.40 5.96 -12.88
N VAL A 83 -19.18 6.24 -11.84
CA VAL A 83 -18.83 5.97 -10.46
C VAL A 83 -19.88 5.08 -9.81
N PHE A 84 -19.51 3.92 -9.32
CA PHE A 84 -20.32 3.09 -8.41
C PHE A 84 -19.83 3.33 -6.98
N LYS A 85 -20.66 3.96 -6.15
CA LYS A 85 -20.29 4.40 -4.81
C LYS A 85 -21.19 3.78 -3.75
N GLY A 86 -20.63 2.96 -2.88
CA GLY A 86 -21.32 2.47 -1.69
C GLY A 86 -21.64 3.58 -0.70
N MET A 87 -22.89 3.63 -0.25
CA MET A 87 -23.42 4.65 0.66
C MET A 87 -23.36 4.23 2.13
N GLY A 88 -22.71 3.12 2.44
CA GLY A 88 -22.42 2.70 3.81
C GLY A 88 -21.40 3.58 4.52
N SER A 89 -21.31 3.48 5.84
CA SER A 89 -20.29 4.17 6.65
C SER A 89 -18.87 3.64 6.39
N ASP A 90 -18.75 2.43 5.86
CA ASP A 90 -17.52 1.74 5.51
C ASP A 90 -17.74 0.76 4.35
N ASN A 91 -16.66 0.18 3.85
CA ASN A 91 -16.66 -0.70 2.68
C ASN A 91 -17.28 -2.09 2.91
N THR A 92 -17.73 -2.43 4.12
CA THR A 92 -18.35 -3.73 4.43
C THR A 92 -19.87 -3.72 4.28
N GLN A 93 -20.49 -2.56 4.19
CA GLN A 93 -21.96 -2.44 4.20
C GLN A 93 -22.62 -2.64 2.84
N VAL A 94 -21.90 -2.39 1.76
CA VAL A 94 -22.35 -2.70 0.39
C VAL A 94 -21.50 -3.85 -0.12
N VAL A 95 -22.13 -4.99 -0.44
CA VAL A 95 -21.43 -6.21 -0.85
C VAL A 95 -21.94 -6.66 -2.22
N LEU A 96 -21.10 -6.57 -3.24
CA LEU A 96 -21.29 -7.24 -4.52
C LEU A 96 -20.60 -8.61 -4.45
N THR A 97 -21.33 -9.68 -4.62
CA THR A 97 -20.81 -11.05 -4.46
C THR A 97 -21.38 -11.98 -5.51
N SER A 98 -20.71 -13.12 -5.74
CA SER A 98 -21.21 -14.21 -6.54
C SER A 98 -20.66 -15.55 -6.07
N ASP A 99 -21.37 -16.61 -6.42
CA ASP A 99 -20.89 -18.00 -6.33
C ASP A 99 -20.39 -18.44 -7.71
N ALA A 100 -19.23 -17.90 -8.13
CA ALA A 100 -18.70 -18.10 -9.47
C ALA A 100 -18.44 -19.59 -9.77
N GLY A 101 -18.96 -20.05 -10.90
CA GLY A 101 -18.80 -21.41 -11.39
C GLY A 101 -17.79 -21.52 -12.55
N TYR A 102 -17.84 -22.64 -13.28
CA TYR A 102 -16.92 -22.89 -14.40
C TYR A 102 -17.16 -21.98 -15.63
N THR A 103 -18.36 -21.46 -15.82
CA THR A 103 -18.74 -20.64 -16.97
C THR A 103 -18.62 -19.14 -16.69
N ASP A 104 -19.04 -18.72 -15.51
CA ASP A 104 -18.97 -17.34 -15.05
C ASP A 104 -18.03 -17.33 -13.85
N ASN A 105 -16.76 -17.01 -14.10
CA ASN A 105 -15.66 -17.25 -13.16
C ASN A 105 -15.21 -15.99 -12.40
N SER A 106 -16.01 -14.92 -12.42
CA SER A 106 -15.72 -13.70 -11.67
C SER A 106 -16.99 -12.98 -11.24
N THR A 107 -16.92 -12.27 -10.12
CA THR A 107 -18.02 -11.41 -9.64
C THR A 107 -18.17 -10.17 -10.50
N LEU A 108 -17.05 -9.49 -10.79
CA LEU A 108 -17.01 -8.32 -11.66
C LEU A 108 -16.04 -8.55 -12.83
N THR A 109 -16.48 -8.21 -14.04
CA THR A 109 -15.60 -8.14 -15.22
C THR A 109 -15.66 -6.72 -15.81
N LEU A 110 -14.50 -6.10 -16.00
CA LEU A 110 -14.34 -4.92 -16.85
C LEU A 110 -13.79 -5.38 -18.21
N ASP A 111 -14.51 -5.12 -19.29
CA ASP A 111 -14.17 -5.53 -20.65
C ASP A 111 -14.11 -4.33 -21.59
N GLY A 112 -12.93 -3.69 -21.67
CA GLY A 112 -12.74 -2.45 -22.42
C GLY A 112 -13.52 -1.26 -21.86
N ALA A 113 -13.82 -1.27 -20.57
CA ALA A 113 -14.56 -0.21 -19.88
C ALA A 113 -13.56 0.80 -19.28
N ASP A 114 -13.51 2.00 -19.85
CA ASP A 114 -12.61 3.06 -19.43
C ASP A 114 -13.31 4.07 -18.49
N PHE A 115 -12.52 4.75 -17.64
CA PHE A 115 -12.97 5.82 -16.74
C PHE A 115 -14.04 5.38 -15.75
N ILE A 116 -13.97 4.14 -15.30
CA ILE A 116 -14.83 3.58 -14.27
C ILE A 116 -14.22 3.82 -12.88
N THR A 117 -15.05 4.06 -11.89
CA THR A 117 -14.64 4.10 -10.49
C THR A 117 -15.58 3.23 -9.66
N PHE A 118 -15.01 2.29 -8.91
CA PHE A 118 -15.70 1.62 -7.81
C PHE A 118 -15.17 2.18 -6.50
N LYS A 119 -16.08 2.50 -5.56
CA LYS A 119 -15.71 3.15 -4.31
C LYS A 119 -16.53 2.67 -3.12
N ASN A 120 -15.85 2.45 -1.97
CA ASN A 120 -16.45 2.20 -0.65
C ASN A 120 -17.43 1.01 -0.66
N MET A 121 -16.97 -0.17 -1.08
CA MET A 121 -17.76 -1.41 -1.08
C MET A 121 -16.87 -2.65 -1.02
N THR A 122 -17.49 -3.78 -0.72
CA THR A 122 -16.88 -5.10 -0.85
C THR A 122 -17.24 -5.71 -2.19
N ILE A 123 -16.24 -6.26 -2.90
CA ILE A 123 -16.43 -7.14 -4.05
C ILE A 123 -15.86 -8.50 -3.66
N ALA A 124 -16.70 -9.54 -3.67
CA ALA A 124 -16.32 -10.83 -3.12
C ALA A 124 -16.75 -12.00 -4.02
N SER A 125 -16.07 -13.14 -3.88
CA SER A 125 -16.53 -14.41 -4.40
C SER A 125 -16.71 -15.41 -3.25
N THR A 126 -17.84 -16.09 -3.21
CA THR A 126 -18.13 -17.17 -2.24
C THR A 126 -17.69 -18.55 -2.73
N SER A 127 -17.33 -18.65 -4.01
CA SER A 127 -16.90 -19.92 -4.62
C SER A 127 -15.59 -20.44 -4.04
N GLN A 128 -15.49 -21.76 -3.93
CA GLN A 128 -14.25 -22.44 -3.49
C GLN A 128 -13.47 -23.02 -4.67
N ILE A 129 -13.99 -22.94 -5.88
CA ILE A 129 -13.42 -23.61 -7.07
C ILE A 129 -12.88 -22.56 -8.06
N ASN A 130 -13.74 -21.73 -8.63
CA ASN A 130 -13.40 -20.64 -9.53
C ASN A 130 -13.84 -19.34 -8.86
N ALA A 131 -12.91 -18.68 -8.20
CA ALA A 131 -13.20 -17.63 -7.24
C ALA A 131 -12.48 -16.32 -7.59
N VAL A 132 -12.26 -16.05 -8.89
CA VAL A 132 -11.75 -14.72 -9.30
C VAL A 132 -12.78 -13.68 -8.91
N VAL A 133 -12.34 -12.65 -8.19
CA VAL A 133 -13.24 -11.60 -7.73
C VAL A 133 -13.45 -10.57 -8.83
N VAL A 134 -12.37 -10.08 -9.44
CA VAL A 134 -12.42 -9.11 -10.55
C VAL A 134 -11.56 -9.57 -11.73
N ILE A 135 -12.15 -9.60 -12.92
CA ILE A 135 -11.42 -9.76 -14.19
C ILE A 135 -11.30 -8.40 -14.87
N LEU A 136 -10.06 -8.09 -15.32
CA LEU A 136 -9.73 -6.93 -16.13
C LEU A 136 -9.28 -7.41 -17.50
N ARG A 137 -9.94 -6.96 -18.59
CA ARG A 137 -9.61 -7.33 -19.98
C ARG A 137 -10.11 -6.29 -20.99
N GLY A 138 -9.65 -6.38 -22.23
CA GLY A 138 -10.18 -5.56 -23.32
C GLY A 138 -9.47 -4.21 -23.49
N GLY A 139 -8.38 -3.96 -22.74
CA GLY A 139 -7.70 -2.66 -22.69
C GLY A 139 -8.49 -1.67 -21.82
N LEU A 140 -7.97 -1.35 -20.68
CA LEU A 140 -8.62 -0.53 -19.65
C LEU A 140 -7.80 0.71 -19.39
N SER A 141 -8.45 1.87 -19.33
CA SER A 141 -7.73 3.12 -19.11
C SER A 141 -8.40 3.99 -18.07
N ASN A 142 -7.58 4.47 -17.13
CA ASN A 142 -8.00 5.41 -16.10
C ASN A 142 -9.10 4.87 -15.15
N ASP A 143 -9.14 3.56 -14.92
CA ASP A 143 -10.05 2.96 -13.96
C ASP A 143 -9.50 3.08 -12.54
N ARG A 144 -10.41 3.24 -11.58
CA ARG A 144 -10.08 3.48 -10.18
C ARG A 144 -10.87 2.56 -9.27
N PHE A 145 -10.16 1.92 -8.36
CA PHE A 145 -10.73 1.20 -7.23
C PHE A 145 -10.29 1.93 -5.96
N GLU A 146 -11.23 2.53 -5.26
CA GLU A 146 -10.97 3.34 -4.07
C GLU A 146 -11.75 2.78 -2.87
N ASP A 147 -11.08 2.55 -1.75
CA ASP A 147 -11.71 2.05 -0.52
C ASP A 147 -12.50 0.73 -0.76
N ILE A 148 -11.99 -0.15 -1.65
CA ILE A 148 -12.63 -1.43 -1.99
C ILE A 148 -12.04 -2.56 -1.15
N ARG A 149 -12.91 -3.43 -0.65
CA ARG A 149 -12.51 -4.68 -0.02
C ARG A 149 -12.71 -5.85 -0.97
N PHE A 150 -11.62 -6.41 -1.54
CA PHE A 150 -11.64 -7.62 -2.37
C PHE A 150 -11.50 -8.85 -1.48
N VAL A 151 -12.49 -9.75 -1.52
CA VAL A 151 -12.51 -10.95 -0.66
C VAL A 151 -12.67 -12.21 -1.48
N GLY A 152 -11.67 -13.07 -1.43
CA GLY A 152 -11.72 -14.38 -2.06
C GLY A 152 -11.73 -15.53 -1.05
N CYS A 153 -11.78 -16.74 -1.55
CA CYS A 153 -11.64 -17.93 -0.71
C CYS A 153 -10.20 -18.01 -0.15
N TYR A 154 -10.06 -18.62 1.02
CA TYR A 154 -8.74 -19.02 1.49
C TYR A 154 -8.17 -20.06 0.51
N SER A 155 -6.97 -19.82 0.02
CA SER A 155 -6.31 -20.68 -0.95
C SER A 155 -5.10 -21.38 -0.31
N ASP A 156 -4.86 -22.62 -0.67
CA ASP A 156 -3.69 -23.40 -0.27
C ASP A 156 -2.87 -23.82 -1.51
N ALA A 157 -1.71 -24.43 -1.28
CA ALA A 157 -0.80 -24.85 -2.34
C ALA A 157 -1.36 -25.96 -3.27
N SER A 158 -2.51 -26.53 -3.00
CA SER A 158 -3.14 -27.54 -3.85
C SER A 158 -3.75 -26.94 -5.12
N ASN A 159 -3.88 -25.60 -5.18
CA ASN A 159 -4.45 -24.90 -6.31
C ASN A 159 -3.49 -23.84 -6.84
N THR A 160 -2.82 -24.16 -7.94
CA THR A 160 -1.75 -23.35 -8.53
C THR A 160 -2.19 -22.57 -9.78
N ASP A 161 -3.46 -22.53 -10.09
CA ASP A 161 -4.00 -21.81 -11.23
C ASP A 161 -4.54 -20.42 -10.85
N ASN A 162 -4.82 -19.61 -11.84
CA ASN A 162 -5.32 -18.25 -11.68
C ASN A 162 -6.82 -18.19 -11.31
N SER A 163 -7.47 -19.31 -11.06
CA SER A 163 -8.91 -19.38 -10.81
C SER A 163 -9.36 -18.79 -9.46
N LYS A 164 -8.41 -18.43 -8.60
CA LYS A 164 -8.67 -17.86 -7.26
C LYS A 164 -7.96 -16.54 -7.01
N ASN A 165 -7.55 -15.84 -8.07
CA ASN A 165 -6.99 -14.49 -7.92
C ASN A 165 -8.08 -13.51 -7.49
N LEU A 166 -7.71 -12.51 -6.67
CA LEU A 166 -8.68 -11.47 -6.31
C LEU A 166 -8.90 -10.52 -7.49
N VAL A 167 -7.87 -9.87 -7.97
CA VAL A 167 -7.92 -9.06 -9.20
C VAL A 167 -6.98 -9.67 -10.23
N TYR A 168 -7.53 -10.01 -11.38
CA TYR A 168 -6.81 -10.68 -12.45
C TYR A 168 -6.96 -9.95 -13.78
N ARG A 169 -5.88 -9.30 -14.20
CA ARG A 169 -5.76 -8.77 -15.57
C ARG A 169 -5.32 -9.88 -16.51
N VAL A 170 -6.21 -10.30 -17.38
CA VAL A 170 -5.98 -11.36 -18.35
C VAL A 170 -5.09 -10.84 -19.49
N SER A 171 -4.10 -11.62 -19.92
CA SER A 171 -3.27 -11.27 -21.06
C SER A 171 -4.08 -11.23 -22.34
N GLY A 172 -3.75 -10.29 -23.23
CA GLY A 172 -4.40 -10.13 -24.53
C GLY A 172 -3.69 -9.05 -25.35
N SER A 173 -4.07 -8.86 -26.60
CA SER A 173 -3.41 -7.93 -27.53
C SER A 173 -3.78 -6.45 -27.31
N TRP A 174 -4.17 -6.08 -26.12
CA TRP A 174 -4.53 -4.71 -25.70
C TRP A 174 -3.62 -4.26 -24.56
N MET A 175 -3.49 -2.95 -24.39
CA MET A 175 -2.70 -2.33 -23.31
C MET A 175 -3.63 -1.58 -22.38
N ASP A 176 -3.32 -1.62 -21.10
CA ASP A 176 -3.99 -0.84 -20.07
C ASP A 176 -3.15 0.40 -19.74
N THR A 177 -3.82 1.52 -19.37
CA THR A 177 -3.12 2.74 -19.00
C THR A 177 -3.74 3.41 -17.75
N ASN A 178 -2.89 3.85 -16.82
CA ASN A 178 -3.26 4.68 -15.66
C ASN A 178 -4.37 4.08 -14.78
N ASN A 179 -4.38 2.78 -14.57
CA ASN A 179 -5.33 2.14 -13.65
C ASN A 179 -4.80 2.19 -12.22
N SER A 180 -5.69 2.39 -11.25
CA SER A 180 -5.30 2.62 -9.87
C SER A 180 -6.14 1.87 -8.85
N PHE A 181 -5.46 1.46 -7.77
CA PHE A 181 -6.02 0.88 -6.56
C PHE A 181 -5.54 1.74 -5.38
N ALA A 182 -6.46 2.34 -4.65
CA ALA A 182 -6.13 3.21 -3.53
C ALA A 182 -6.92 2.83 -2.27
N ARG A 183 -6.24 2.65 -1.15
CA ARG A 183 -6.83 2.28 0.16
C ARG A 183 -7.72 1.05 0.07
N CYS A 184 -7.32 0.08 -0.76
CA CYS A 184 -8.04 -1.17 -0.93
C CYS A 184 -7.53 -2.25 0.02
N GLU A 185 -8.41 -3.17 0.39
CA GLU A 185 -8.09 -4.36 1.17
C GLU A 185 -8.18 -5.60 0.27
N PHE A 186 -7.12 -6.39 0.22
CA PHE A 186 -7.07 -7.67 -0.50
C PHE A 186 -6.98 -8.81 0.50
N VAL A 187 -8.02 -9.62 0.62
CA VAL A 187 -8.15 -10.63 1.68
C VAL A 187 -8.22 -12.02 1.09
N ASN A 188 -7.28 -12.89 1.47
CA ASN A 188 -7.13 -14.28 0.99
C ASN A 188 -6.80 -14.36 -0.53
N GLY A 189 -7.28 -15.37 -1.22
CA GLY A 189 -7.04 -15.61 -2.64
C GLY A 189 -5.68 -16.27 -2.93
N PHE A 190 -5.47 -16.64 -4.20
CA PHE A 190 -4.19 -17.20 -4.64
C PHE A 190 -3.16 -16.08 -4.92
N ILE A 191 -3.52 -15.10 -5.74
CA ILE A 191 -2.78 -13.85 -5.93
C ILE A 191 -3.74 -12.69 -5.63
N GLY A 192 -3.25 -11.69 -4.89
CA GLY A 192 -4.04 -10.50 -4.58
C GLY A 192 -4.32 -9.66 -5.83
N LEU A 193 -3.29 -9.08 -6.41
CA LEU A 193 -3.35 -8.35 -7.67
C LEU A 193 -2.40 -9.01 -8.68
N TYR A 194 -2.95 -9.61 -9.72
CA TYR A 194 -2.18 -10.08 -10.87
C TYR A 194 -2.44 -9.15 -12.07
N TYR A 195 -1.47 -8.30 -12.38
CA TYR A 195 -1.56 -7.32 -13.43
C TYR A 195 -0.56 -7.63 -14.53
N GLN A 196 -1.05 -8.23 -15.61
CA GLN A 196 -0.24 -8.81 -16.67
C GLN A 196 -0.30 -7.99 -17.96
N GLY A 197 0.83 -7.44 -18.42
CA GLY A 197 0.98 -6.98 -19.81
C GLY A 197 1.02 -8.15 -20.79
N THR A 198 1.04 -7.86 -22.08
CA THR A 198 0.94 -8.90 -23.12
C THR A 198 2.27 -9.64 -23.30
N ASP A 199 3.32 -8.91 -23.65
CA ASP A 199 4.67 -9.45 -23.90
C ASP A 199 5.70 -8.31 -24.02
N ILE A 200 6.90 -8.62 -24.47
CA ILE A 200 8.00 -7.66 -24.62
C ILE A 200 7.76 -6.55 -25.67
N THR A 201 6.69 -6.62 -26.45
CA THR A 201 6.33 -5.64 -27.48
C THR A 201 5.15 -4.76 -27.08
N GLN A 202 4.35 -5.18 -26.10
CA GLN A 202 3.15 -4.50 -25.64
C GLN A 202 3.11 -4.46 -24.11
N TYR A 203 3.54 -3.34 -23.56
CA TYR A 203 3.54 -3.08 -22.12
C TYR A 203 2.28 -2.31 -21.70
N ASN A 204 1.73 -2.63 -20.55
CA ASN A 204 0.80 -1.74 -19.86
C ASN A 204 1.58 -0.51 -19.37
N ASP A 205 0.88 0.55 -18.95
CA ASP A 205 1.50 1.77 -18.48
C ASP A 205 0.77 2.36 -17.27
N GLY A 206 1.51 2.84 -16.27
CA GLY A 206 0.97 3.66 -15.18
C GLY A 206 0.08 2.91 -14.17
N LEU A 207 0.35 1.63 -13.88
CA LEU A 207 -0.31 0.97 -12.74
C LEU A 207 0.07 1.65 -11.42
N SER A 208 -0.93 2.01 -10.62
CA SER A 208 -0.73 2.59 -9.29
C SER A 208 -1.47 1.77 -8.22
N VAL A 209 -0.75 1.35 -7.16
CA VAL A 209 -1.30 0.66 -5.98
C VAL A 209 -0.80 1.41 -4.75
N GLN A 210 -1.71 2.11 -4.06
CA GLN A 210 -1.35 3.04 -3.00
C GLN A 210 -2.19 2.81 -1.73
N ASP A 211 -1.51 2.80 -0.59
CA ASP A 211 -2.14 2.69 0.75
C ASP A 211 -3.06 1.47 0.88
N CYS A 212 -2.74 0.39 0.16
CA CYS A 212 -3.52 -0.84 0.16
C CYS A 212 -3.00 -1.85 1.18
N SER A 213 -3.88 -2.72 1.67
CA SER A 213 -3.52 -3.83 2.53
C SER A 213 -3.75 -5.19 1.82
N PHE A 214 -2.79 -6.09 2.00
CA PHE A 214 -2.83 -7.44 1.45
C PHE A 214 -2.65 -8.45 2.58
N THR A 215 -3.62 -9.37 2.75
CA THR A 215 -3.62 -10.31 3.86
C THR A 215 -3.84 -11.74 3.39
N ASN A 216 -2.90 -12.63 3.73
CA ASN A 216 -3.00 -14.09 3.55
C ASN A 216 -3.19 -14.59 2.10
N GLN A 217 -2.59 -13.94 1.12
CA GLN A 217 -2.52 -14.51 -0.23
C GLN A 217 -1.67 -15.79 -0.22
N CYS A 218 -2.05 -16.76 -1.04
CA CYS A 218 -1.36 -18.05 -1.06
C CYS A 218 0.03 -17.97 -1.74
N SER A 219 0.13 -17.28 -2.88
CA SER A 219 1.34 -17.26 -3.71
C SER A 219 1.99 -15.87 -3.79
N LYS A 220 1.20 -14.84 -4.09
CA LYS A 220 1.73 -13.47 -4.23
C LYS A 220 0.69 -12.44 -3.76
N ALA A 221 1.17 -11.35 -3.16
CA ALA A 221 0.27 -10.24 -2.89
C ALA A 221 0.11 -9.37 -4.17
N ILE A 222 1.21 -8.88 -4.73
CA ILE A 222 1.22 -8.09 -5.97
C ILE A 222 2.14 -8.76 -6.99
N TYR A 223 1.62 -9.02 -8.17
CA TYR A 223 2.36 -9.51 -9.31
C TYR A 223 2.09 -8.66 -10.54
N ALA A 224 3.06 -7.85 -10.94
CA ALA A 224 2.97 -7.04 -12.16
C ALA A 224 3.99 -7.54 -13.19
N THR A 225 3.54 -7.65 -14.45
CA THR A 225 4.39 -8.10 -15.55
C THR A 225 4.22 -7.24 -16.78
N PHE A 226 5.32 -6.99 -17.51
CA PHE A 226 5.31 -6.19 -18.74
C PHE A 226 4.53 -4.88 -18.57
N THR A 227 4.90 -4.10 -17.57
CA THR A 227 4.22 -2.84 -17.23
C THR A 227 5.29 -1.76 -16.99
N ASP A 228 5.11 -0.61 -17.63
CA ASP A 228 5.92 0.58 -17.43
C ASP A 228 5.33 1.45 -16.32
N HIS A 229 6.14 2.26 -15.64
CA HIS A 229 5.74 3.25 -14.63
C HIS A 229 4.83 2.67 -13.53
N VAL A 230 5.20 1.49 -12.99
CA VAL A 230 4.49 0.88 -11.86
C VAL A 230 4.78 1.67 -10.58
N THR A 231 3.75 2.10 -9.88
CA THR A 231 3.86 2.77 -8.56
C THR A 231 3.23 1.89 -7.48
N LEU A 232 4.05 1.41 -6.54
CA LEU A 232 3.62 0.67 -5.35
C LEU A 232 4.06 1.46 -4.12
N CYS A 233 3.15 2.19 -3.49
CA CYS A 233 3.48 3.15 -2.44
C CYS A 233 2.59 2.97 -1.20
N GLY A 234 3.18 2.94 -0.02
CA GLY A 234 2.46 2.93 1.25
C GLY A 234 1.64 1.66 1.52
N ASN A 235 1.94 0.55 0.83
CA ASN A 235 1.16 -0.67 1.00
C ASN A 235 1.63 -1.48 2.19
N THR A 236 0.69 -2.13 2.88
CA THR A 236 0.95 -3.08 3.97
C THR A 236 0.64 -4.49 3.50
N ILE A 237 1.60 -5.41 3.63
CA ILE A 237 1.43 -6.81 3.27
C ILE A 237 1.70 -7.67 4.52
N ASP A 238 0.68 -8.34 5.02
CA ASP A 238 0.78 -9.25 6.17
C ASP A 238 0.42 -10.67 5.73
N ASN A 239 1.42 -11.55 5.70
CA ASN A 239 1.23 -12.90 5.22
C ASN A 239 1.68 -13.96 6.22
N ASN A 240 0.72 -14.75 6.69
CA ASN A 240 0.91 -15.92 7.53
C ASN A 240 0.46 -17.22 6.83
N ASN A 241 0.23 -17.19 5.52
CA ASN A 241 -0.18 -18.36 4.73
C ASN A 241 1.03 -19.16 4.26
N ASP A 242 1.61 -19.97 5.14
CA ASP A 242 2.77 -20.84 4.90
C ASP A 242 2.39 -22.15 4.20
N THR A 243 1.57 -22.09 3.16
CA THR A 243 1.13 -23.30 2.43
C THR A 243 1.82 -23.48 1.08
N HIS A 244 2.21 -22.39 0.43
CA HIS A 244 2.84 -22.39 -0.89
C HIS A 244 4.35 -22.16 -0.78
N THR A 245 5.12 -22.84 -1.61
CA THR A 245 6.54 -22.56 -1.77
C THR A 245 6.77 -21.33 -2.66
N ASP A 246 7.75 -20.49 -2.33
CA ASP A 246 8.13 -19.29 -3.10
C ASP A 246 7.03 -18.21 -3.07
N PHE A 247 6.52 -17.88 -1.88
CA PHE A 247 5.67 -16.70 -1.71
C PHE A 247 6.44 -15.42 -2.03
N ASN A 248 5.77 -14.49 -2.72
CA ASN A 248 6.32 -13.16 -2.95
C ASN A 248 5.27 -12.10 -2.54
N ALA A 249 5.67 -11.17 -1.66
CA ALA A 249 4.82 -10.02 -1.37
C ALA A 249 4.71 -9.12 -2.61
N ILE A 250 5.84 -8.78 -3.22
CA ILE A 250 5.91 -8.02 -4.48
C ILE A 250 6.79 -8.78 -5.47
N ASP A 251 6.27 -9.08 -6.65
CA ASP A 251 7.00 -9.69 -7.75
C ASP A 251 6.81 -8.85 -9.02
N LEU A 252 7.86 -8.16 -9.46
CA LEU A 252 7.88 -7.42 -10.72
C LEU A 252 8.65 -8.21 -11.77
N PHE A 253 8.00 -8.51 -12.88
CA PHE A 253 8.62 -9.24 -14.00
C PHE A 253 8.58 -8.43 -15.27
N ARG A 254 9.75 -8.07 -15.79
CA ARG A 254 9.88 -7.24 -17.00
C ARG A 254 9.11 -5.92 -16.91
N CYS A 255 9.09 -5.29 -15.73
CA CYS A 255 8.61 -3.92 -15.58
C CYS A 255 9.74 -2.94 -15.89
N ARG A 256 9.38 -1.75 -16.44
CA ARG A 256 10.37 -0.82 -16.97
C ARG A 256 10.06 0.62 -16.56
N TYR A 257 11.07 1.46 -16.72
CA TYR A 257 11.07 2.93 -16.69
C TYR A 257 10.23 3.54 -15.57
N GLY A 258 10.87 4.31 -14.69
CA GLY A 258 10.18 5.07 -13.65
C GLY A 258 9.34 4.26 -12.66
N CYS A 259 9.55 2.93 -12.55
CA CYS A 259 8.85 2.17 -11.51
C CYS A 259 9.31 2.63 -10.12
N LEU A 260 8.37 2.79 -9.21
CA LEU A 260 8.59 3.25 -7.85
C LEU A 260 7.98 2.25 -6.85
N LEU A 261 8.83 1.69 -5.99
CA LEU A 261 8.44 0.90 -4.82
C LEU A 261 8.88 1.67 -3.58
N GLU A 262 7.93 2.27 -2.88
CA GLU A 262 8.24 3.20 -1.80
C GLU A 262 7.32 3.02 -0.59
N ASN A 263 7.89 3.10 0.60
CA ASN A 263 7.15 3.14 1.86
C ASN A 263 6.22 1.92 2.07
N ASN A 264 6.58 0.75 1.50
CA ASN A 264 5.80 -0.46 1.73
C ASN A 264 6.33 -1.21 2.96
N VAL A 265 5.42 -1.72 3.79
CA VAL A 265 5.72 -2.55 4.97
C VAL A 265 5.23 -3.97 4.72
N MET A 266 6.14 -4.94 4.79
CA MET A 266 5.85 -6.34 4.47
C MET A 266 6.27 -7.24 5.63
N THR A 267 5.29 -7.85 6.29
CA THR A 267 5.51 -8.85 7.35
C THR A 267 5.14 -10.24 6.80
N VAL A 268 6.11 -11.13 6.76
CA VAL A 268 5.94 -12.48 6.19
C VAL A 268 6.45 -13.54 7.15
N ASN A 269 5.54 -14.40 7.62
CA ASN A 269 5.82 -15.51 8.52
C ASN A 269 5.67 -16.85 7.78
N HIS A 270 6.76 -17.39 7.27
CA HIS A 270 6.81 -18.66 6.54
C HIS A 270 7.80 -19.63 7.18
N ALA A 271 7.42 -20.21 8.31
CA ALA A 271 8.27 -21.07 9.12
C ALA A 271 8.65 -22.39 8.45
N THR A 272 7.90 -22.87 7.46
CA THR A 272 8.09 -24.18 6.82
C THR A 272 8.39 -24.10 5.32
N LYS A 273 8.09 -22.99 4.65
CA LYS A 273 8.29 -22.79 3.22
C LYS A 273 9.26 -21.63 2.97
N TYR A 274 9.98 -21.70 1.86
CA TYR A 274 10.81 -20.58 1.46
C TYR A 274 9.95 -19.48 0.79
N ALA A 275 10.42 -18.25 0.91
CA ALA A 275 9.81 -17.07 0.31
C ALA A 275 10.89 -16.13 -0.24
N THR A 276 10.52 -15.32 -1.20
CA THR A 276 11.28 -14.13 -1.60
C THR A 276 10.34 -12.95 -1.52
N VAL A 277 10.49 -12.13 -0.47
CA VAL A 277 9.46 -11.15 -0.14
C VAL A 277 9.31 -10.11 -1.26
N VAL A 278 10.40 -9.46 -1.66
CA VAL A 278 10.42 -8.55 -2.82
C VAL A 278 11.32 -9.11 -3.91
N LYS A 279 10.77 -9.28 -5.11
CA LYS A 279 11.46 -9.90 -6.24
C LYS A 279 11.33 -9.04 -7.51
N LEU A 280 12.46 -8.61 -8.06
CA LEU A 280 12.54 -7.90 -9.33
C LEU A 280 13.24 -8.80 -10.37
N ARG A 281 12.58 -9.07 -11.51
CA ARG A 281 13.03 -10.01 -12.54
C ARG A 281 12.78 -9.50 -13.95
N PRO A 282 13.66 -9.58 -14.84
CA PRO A 282 14.56 -8.53 -15.31
C PRO A 282 13.80 -7.22 -15.53
N CYS A 283 13.90 -6.33 -14.58
CA CYS A 283 13.32 -5.00 -14.64
C CYS A 283 14.38 -4.00 -15.10
N THR A 284 14.01 -3.03 -15.93
CA THR A 284 14.98 -2.12 -16.56
C THR A 284 14.50 -0.68 -16.50
N GLY A 285 15.25 0.18 -15.80
CA GLY A 285 15.11 1.63 -15.87
C GLY A 285 15.96 2.26 -16.98
N SER A 286 16.05 3.58 -16.94
CA SER A 286 16.99 4.37 -17.73
C SER A 286 17.63 5.44 -16.85
N ALA A 287 18.63 6.14 -17.37
CA ALA A 287 19.26 7.23 -16.62
C ALA A 287 18.30 8.38 -16.27
N THR A 288 17.24 8.57 -17.05
CA THR A 288 16.22 9.62 -16.83
C THR A 288 14.99 9.09 -16.11
N GLU A 289 14.74 7.78 -16.16
CA GLU A 289 13.60 7.09 -15.57
C GLU A 289 14.06 5.80 -14.86
N PRO A 290 14.86 5.94 -13.78
CA PRO A 290 15.33 4.78 -13.04
C PRO A 290 14.18 4.07 -12.34
N ILE A 291 14.38 2.80 -12.03
CA ILE A 291 13.53 2.08 -11.08
C ILE A 291 14.05 2.43 -9.67
N ILE A 292 13.16 2.87 -8.81
CA ILE A 292 13.50 3.28 -7.45
C ILE A 292 12.81 2.33 -6.46
N VAL A 293 13.61 1.72 -5.61
CA VAL A 293 13.15 0.90 -4.48
C VAL A 293 13.69 1.54 -3.22
N ARG A 294 12.84 2.26 -2.47
CA ARG A 294 13.28 3.03 -1.30
C ARG A 294 12.30 2.98 -0.14
N ASN A 295 12.83 3.17 1.06
CA ASN A 295 12.05 3.27 2.30
C ASN A 295 11.09 2.08 2.52
N ASN A 296 11.40 0.90 1.96
CA ASN A 296 10.58 -0.28 2.22
C ASN A 296 11.10 -1.04 3.44
N ILE A 297 10.19 -1.61 4.22
CA ILE A 297 10.50 -2.48 5.35
C ILE A 297 10.04 -3.90 5.01
N VAL A 298 10.96 -4.84 5.15
CA VAL A 298 10.66 -6.28 5.12
C VAL A 298 10.99 -6.86 6.48
N ASP A 299 10.00 -7.35 7.19
CA ASP A 299 10.13 -8.20 8.36
C ASP A 299 9.80 -9.63 7.96
N PHE A 300 10.85 -10.43 7.77
CA PHE A 300 10.72 -11.80 7.31
C PHE A 300 11.13 -12.79 8.39
N GLN A 301 10.21 -13.66 8.77
CA GLN A 301 10.50 -14.81 9.61
C GLN A 301 10.28 -16.10 8.81
N GLY A 302 11.37 -16.83 8.53
CA GLY A 302 11.23 -17.89 7.55
C GLY A 302 12.12 -19.12 7.72
N ALA A 303 11.87 -20.06 6.79
CA ALA A 303 12.69 -21.26 6.60
C ALA A 303 13.96 -20.95 5.79
N ALA A 304 14.82 -21.95 5.66
CA ALA A 304 16.05 -21.85 4.88
C ALA A 304 15.82 -21.45 3.41
N SER A 305 16.82 -20.79 2.83
CA SER A 305 16.86 -20.36 1.42
C SER A 305 15.89 -19.26 1.01
N SER A 306 15.41 -18.48 1.96
CA SER A 306 14.51 -17.35 1.74
C SER A 306 15.26 -16.01 1.68
N TRP A 307 14.61 -14.98 1.11
CA TRP A 307 15.23 -13.68 0.91
C TRP A 307 14.24 -12.54 1.18
N CYS A 308 14.70 -11.51 1.89
CA CYS A 308 13.93 -10.27 1.98
C CYS A 308 13.81 -9.64 0.58
N TYR A 309 14.93 -9.51 -0.12
CA TYR A 309 14.98 -8.89 -1.43
C TYR A 309 15.79 -9.75 -2.41
N SER A 310 15.28 -9.92 -3.62
CA SER A 310 15.98 -10.57 -4.71
C SER A 310 15.91 -9.75 -5.99
N LEU A 311 17.07 -9.42 -6.49
CA LEU A 311 17.27 -8.80 -7.79
C LEU A 311 17.76 -9.88 -8.74
N ASP A 312 16.85 -10.41 -9.58
CA ASP A 312 17.06 -11.63 -10.36
C ASP A 312 17.08 -11.34 -11.86
N ASN A 313 18.02 -11.92 -12.54
CA ASN A 313 18.22 -11.95 -14.00
C ASN A 313 19.08 -10.85 -14.64
N ALA A 314 19.78 -11.29 -15.71
CA ALA A 314 20.44 -10.44 -16.68
C ALA A 314 19.46 -9.48 -17.38
N ASP A 315 19.93 -8.42 -17.98
CA ASP A 315 19.17 -7.38 -18.69
C ASP A 315 18.45 -6.36 -17.79
N SER A 316 18.80 -6.29 -16.50
CA SER A 316 18.34 -5.23 -15.61
C SER A 316 19.33 -4.06 -15.57
N ASP A 317 18.80 -2.85 -15.53
CA ASP A 317 19.63 -1.64 -15.58
C ASP A 317 18.97 -0.47 -14.84
N TYR A 318 19.77 0.50 -14.36
CA TYR A 318 19.34 1.71 -13.66
C TYR A 318 18.33 1.43 -12.54
N ILE A 319 18.75 0.65 -11.52
CA ILE A 319 17.97 0.42 -10.30
C ILE A 319 18.65 1.10 -9.12
N TYR A 320 17.89 1.93 -8.42
CA TYR A 320 18.27 2.59 -7.17
C TYR A 320 17.57 1.89 -6.00
N PHE A 321 18.34 1.08 -5.28
CA PHE A 321 17.91 0.34 -4.11
C PHE A 321 18.48 1.01 -2.86
N VAL A 322 17.69 1.89 -2.24
CA VAL A 322 18.21 2.83 -1.24
C VAL A 322 17.30 2.99 -0.04
N HIS A 323 17.90 3.15 1.13
CA HIS A 323 17.18 3.37 2.38
C HIS A 323 16.10 2.30 2.66
N ASN A 324 16.31 1.05 2.25
CA ASN A 324 15.40 -0.04 2.63
C ASN A 324 15.87 -0.70 3.92
N THR A 325 14.93 -1.24 4.70
CA THR A 325 15.19 -2.06 5.88
C THR A 325 14.80 -3.51 5.57
N GLY A 326 15.72 -4.44 5.82
CA GLY A 326 15.47 -5.87 5.71
C GLY A 326 15.80 -6.55 7.02
N LEU A 327 14.80 -7.10 7.69
CA LEU A 327 14.90 -7.88 8.90
C LEU A 327 14.65 -9.35 8.53
N CYS A 328 15.59 -10.20 8.82
CA CYS A 328 15.50 -11.63 8.52
C CYS A 328 15.72 -12.42 9.80
N SER A 329 14.70 -13.15 10.23
CA SER A 329 14.72 -13.99 11.42
C SER A 329 14.15 -15.39 11.11
N GLY A 330 14.23 -16.31 12.07
CA GLY A 330 13.73 -17.67 11.91
C GLY A 330 14.79 -18.75 12.07
N THR A 331 14.48 -19.97 11.68
CA THR A 331 15.31 -21.15 11.97
C THR A 331 16.18 -21.62 10.81
N GLY A 332 16.11 -20.97 9.66
CA GLY A 332 16.84 -21.38 8.47
C GLY A 332 17.91 -20.39 8.04
N ALA A 333 18.79 -20.80 7.13
CA ALA A 333 19.78 -19.91 6.52
C ALA A 333 19.12 -19.06 5.44
N SER A 334 18.45 -17.98 5.86
CA SER A 334 17.79 -16.99 4.98
C SER A 334 18.64 -15.73 4.85
N GLY A 335 18.37 -14.88 3.88
CA GLY A 335 19.21 -13.71 3.60
C GLY A 335 18.46 -12.42 3.34
N ASN A 336 19.18 -11.30 3.41
CA ASN A 336 18.57 -10.01 3.20
C ASN A 336 18.53 -9.63 1.71
N LEU A 337 19.68 -9.54 1.04
CA LEU A 337 19.74 -9.12 -0.36
C LEU A 337 20.46 -10.14 -1.23
N MET A 338 19.75 -10.66 -2.22
CA MET A 338 20.33 -11.51 -3.25
C MET A 338 20.38 -10.75 -4.59
N VAL A 339 21.56 -10.70 -5.20
CA VAL A 339 21.77 -10.18 -6.55
C VAL A 339 22.24 -11.33 -7.43
N GLN A 340 21.39 -11.68 -8.39
CA GLN A 340 21.70 -12.74 -9.34
C GLN A 340 22.07 -12.12 -10.68
N LYS A 341 23.15 -12.57 -11.26
CA LYS A 341 23.65 -12.15 -12.57
C LYS A 341 24.12 -10.67 -12.66
N GLU A 342 24.57 -10.31 -13.83
CA GLU A 342 25.23 -9.04 -14.10
C GLU A 342 24.21 -7.89 -14.19
N TRP A 343 24.55 -6.77 -13.56
CA TRP A 343 23.75 -5.55 -13.55
C TRP A 343 24.63 -4.38 -13.98
N SER A 344 24.18 -3.56 -14.93
CA SER A 344 25.01 -2.48 -15.44
C SER A 344 24.98 -1.24 -14.54
N ASN A 345 23.85 -0.82 -14.02
CA ASN A 345 23.71 0.36 -13.16
C ASN A 345 22.81 0.04 -11.96
N LEU A 346 23.31 -0.79 -11.06
CA LEU A 346 22.67 -1.08 -9.77
C LEU A 346 23.34 -0.25 -8.68
N TYR A 347 22.53 0.53 -7.95
CA TYR A 347 22.95 1.38 -6.83
C TYR A 347 22.30 0.86 -5.55
N VAL A 348 23.12 0.43 -4.58
CA VAL A 348 22.68 -0.13 -3.29
C VAL A 348 23.28 0.70 -2.17
N TYR A 349 22.55 1.72 -1.72
CA TYR A 349 23.06 2.68 -0.74
C TYR A 349 22.15 2.84 0.47
N ASN A 350 22.76 3.10 1.62
CA ASN A 350 22.07 3.54 2.83
C ASN A 350 20.98 2.56 3.32
N ASN A 351 21.10 1.27 2.99
CA ASN A 351 20.15 0.27 3.48
C ASN A 351 20.55 -0.22 4.88
N LEU A 352 19.57 -0.69 5.64
CA LEU A 352 19.74 -1.36 6.92
C LEU A 352 19.35 -2.83 6.78
N PHE A 353 20.30 -3.72 6.95
CA PHE A 353 20.08 -5.16 6.90
C PHE A 353 20.41 -5.83 8.23
N VAL A 354 19.41 -6.50 8.79
CA VAL A 354 19.53 -7.29 10.01
C VAL A 354 19.26 -8.75 9.68
N ASN A 355 20.25 -9.61 9.92
CA ASN A 355 20.09 -11.04 9.72
C ASN A 355 20.39 -11.78 11.02
N GLU A 356 19.35 -12.31 11.65
CA GLU A 356 19.43 -13.11 12.87
C GLU A 356 19.52 -14.62 12.60
N THR A 357 19.68 -15.01 11.32
CA THR A 357 19.79 -16.41 10.90
C THR A 357 21.25 -16.79 10.61
N ASP A 358 21.49 -18.07 10.28
CA ASP A 358 22.79 -18.57 9.81
C ASP A 358 23.05 -18.22 8.31
N GLY A 359 22.19 -17.41 7.67
CA GLY A 359 22.33 -17.04 6.27
C GLY A 359 23.17 -15.79 6.04
N TYR A 360 23.10 -15.25 4.83
CA TYR A 360 23.92 -14.13 4.38
C TYR A 360 23.13 -12.80 4.40
N VAL A 361 23.80 -11.72 4.79
CA VAL A 361 23.28 -10.38 4.48
C VAL A 361 23.30 -10.15 2.97
N PHE A 362 24.42 -10.44 2.32
CA PHE A 362 24.60 -10.25 0.89
C PHE A 362 24.91 -11.56 0.15
N ARG A 363 24.25 -11.77 -0.97
CA ARG A 363 24.62 -12.82 -1.92
C ARG A 363 24.69 -12.25 -3.32
N PHE A 364 25.91 -12.04 -3.82
CA PHE A 364 26.16 -11.56 -5.18
C PHE A 364 26.79 -12.69 -5.98
N ASN A 365 26.02 -13.27 -6.90
CA ASN A 365 26.41 -14.52 -7.57
C ASN A 365 27.48 -14.35 -8.64
N ASN A 366 27.64 -13.13 -9.20
CA ASN A 366 28.60 -12.86 -10.25
C ASN A 366 29.39 -11.58 -9.98
N GLU A 367 30.60 -11.52 -10.55
CA GLU A 367 31.35 -10.27 -10.69
C GLU A 367 30.69 -9.44 -11.80
N SER A 368 30.25 -8.20 -11.49
CA SER A 368 29.79 -7.23 -12.49
C SER A 368 30.56 -5.94 -12.35
N GLU A 369 30.97 -5.37 -13.49
CA GLU A 369 31.83 -4.17 -13.54
C GLU A 369 31.10 -2.86 -13.19
N ALA A 370 29.77 -2.86 -13.06
CA ALA A 370 28.99 -1.62 -12.96
C ALA A 370 28.00 -1.58 -11.78
N ARG A 371 28.30 -2.22 -10.69
CA ARG A 371 27.55 -2.12 -9.43
C ARG A 371 28.15 -1.06 -8.53
N TYR A 372 27.27 -0.38 -7.83
CA TYR A 372 27.66 0.59 -6.81
C TYR A 372 26.95 0.19 -5.52
N CYS A 373 27.69 -0.29 -4.52
CA CYS A 373 27.16 -0.73 -3.25
C CYS A 373 28.02 -0.14 -2.14
N ASP A 374 27.45 0.74 -1.30
CA ASP A 374 28.18 1.37 -0.20
C ASP A 374 27.24 2.03 0.83
N HIS A 375 27.80 2.48 1.94
CA HIS A 375 27.11 3.18 3.03
C HIS A 375 25.96 2.38 3.67
N ASN A 376 25.92 1.05 3.49
CA ASN A 376 24.94 0.20 4.13
C ASN A 376 25.29 -0.05 5.61
N ARG A 377 24.28 -0.35 6.41
CA ARG A 377 24.44 -0.78 7.81
C ARG A 377 23.96 -2.21 7.93
N VAL A 378 24.81 -3.06 8.55
CA VAL A 378 24.54 -4.49 8.64
C VAL A 378 24.66 -5.00 10.08
N SER A 379 23.73 -5.88 10.46
CA SER A 379 23.79 -6.68 11.67
C SER A 379 23.59 -8.14 11.28
N PHE A 380 24.42 -9.05 11.74
CA PHE A 380 24.29 -10.47 11.39
C PHE A 380 24.80 -11.37 12.52
N SER A 381 24.19 -12.56 12.61
CA SER A 381 24.54 -13.60 13.60
C SER A 381 25.27 -14.79 12.98
N GLY A 382 25.21 -14.97 11.66
CA GLY A 382 25.83 -16.06 10.94
C GLY A 382 27.38 -15.98 10.89
N GLU A 383 28.00 -17.04 10.40
CA GLU A 383 29.50 -17.10 10.25
C GLU A 383 30.02 -16.14 9.17
N ASN A 384 29.18 -15.81 8.18
CA ASN A 384 29.55 -14.99 7.02
C ASN A 384 28.58 -13.83 6.81
N VAL A 385 29.11 -12.63 6.55
CA VAL A 385 28.31 -11.49 6.15
C VAL A 385 27.73 -11.67 4.74
N GLY A 386 28.44 -12.39 3.89
CA GLY A 386 27.98 -12.59 2.52
C GLY A 386 28.77 -13.58 1.71
N VAL A 387 28.30 -13.84 0.49
CA VAL A 387 29.01 -14.61 -0.53
C VAL A 387 29.11 -13.80 -1.82
N PHE A 388 30.31 -13.61 -2.33
CA PHE A 388 30.58 -12.88 -3.57
C PHE A 388 31.23 -13.81 -4.60
N ALA A 389 30.57 -14.03 -5.74
CA ALA A 389 31.05 -14.91 -6.81
C ALA A 389 31.46 -16.30 -6.33
N GLY A 390 30.76 -16.85 -5.32
CA GLY A 390 31.06 -18.15 -4.71
C GLY A 390 32.12 -18.14 -3.62
N ILE A 391 32.63 -16.97 -3.22
CA ILE A 391 33.60 -16.81 -2.13
C ILE A 391 32.85 -16.34 -0.88
N ASP A 392 32.91 -17.14 0.20
CA ASP A 392 32.35 -16.75 1.48
C ASP A 392 33.21 -15.65 2.13
N CYS A 393 32.55 -14.61 2.64
CA CYS A 393 33.16 -13.46 3.30
C CYS A 393 32.69 -13.42 4.76
N SER A 394 33.63 -13.62 5.70
CA SER A 394 33.29 -13.74 7.12
C SER A 394 32.91 -12.40 7.79
N ASN A 395 33.29 -11.28 7.17
CA ASN A 395 33.06 -9.93 7.69
C ASN A 395 33.12 -8.91 6.55
N LEU A 396 32.81 -7.64 6.86
CA LEU A 396 32.84 -6.55 5.84
C LEU A 396 34.25 -6.32 5.27
N VAL A 397 35.33 -6.58 5.99
CA VAL A 397 36.69 -6.41 5.45
C VAL A 397 36.95 -7.45 4.36
N ASP A 398 36.59 -8.71 4.59
CA ASP A 398 36.69 -9.78 3.60
C ASP A 398 35.75 -9.52 2.41
N TRP A 399 34.54 -9.04 2.69
CA TRP A 399 33.58 -8.65 1.67
C TRP A 399 34.14 -7.55 0.75
N THR A 400 34.64 -6.46 1.34
CA THR A 400 35.24 -5.34 0.60
C THR A 400 36.49 -5.80 -0.20
N ALA A 401 37.33 -6.64 0.38
CA ALA A 401 38.52 -7.13 -0.30
C ALA A 401 38.22 -8.00 -1.53
N ASN A 402 37.13 -8.79 -1.48
CA ASN A 402 36.72 -9.65 -2.59
C ASN A 402 35.83 -8.93 -3.63
N SER A 403 34.96 -8.04 -3.18
CA SER A 403 33.95 -7.38 -4.04
C SER A 403 34.37 -6.01 -4.55
N GLY A 404 35.20 -5.29 -3.81
CA GLY A 404 35.50 -3.88 -4.01
C GLY A 404 34.38 -2.93 -3.55
N PHE A 405 33.31 -3.45 -2.93
CA PHE A 405 32.12 -2.70 -2.48
C PHE A 405 32.15 -2.43 -0.98
N ASP A 406 31.19 -1.64 -0.49
CA ASP A 406 30.90 -1.40 0.93
C ASP A 406 32.10 -0.87 1.75
N VAL A 407 32.89 0.02 1.13
CA VAL A 407 34.09 0.62 1.77
C VAL A 407 33.70 1.49 2.96
N GLN A 408 32.53 2.16 2.91
CA GLN A 408 32.00 3.03 3.96
C GLN A 408 30.84 2.34 4.73
N SER A 409 30.51 1.10 4.39
CA SER A 409 29.53 0.32 5.12
C SER A 409 30.08 -0.16 6.47
N ALA A 410 29.22 -0.34 7.44
CA ALA A 410 29.65 -0.73 8.79
C ALA A 410 28.64 -1.68 9.45
N THR A 411 29.14 -2.44 10.43
CA THR A 411 28.27 -3.21 11.32
C THR A 411 27.56 -2.29 12.30
N CYS A 412 26.34 -2.64 12.66
CA CYS A 412 25.50 -1.89 13.60
C CYS A 412 24.72 -2.82 14.52
N SER A 413 24.02 -2.22 15.48
CA SER A 413 23.06 -2.91 16.36
C SER A 413 21.84 -2.03 16.51
N PRO A 414 20.92 -2.06 15.52
CA PRO A 414 19.78 -1.16 15.50
C PRO A 414 18.87 -1.42 16.70
N GLN A 415 18.27 -0.35 17.22
CA GLN A 415 17.29 -0.41 18.30
C GLN A 415 15.95 0.07 17.74
N PHE A 416 14.98 -0.83 17.71
CA PHE A 416 13.61 -0.53 17.27
C PHE A 416 12.67 -0.31 18.47
N ALA A 417 11.58 0.40 18.26
CA ALA A 417 10.59 0.73 19.30
C ALA A 417 9.88 -0.52 19.85
N GLY A 418 9.70 -1.56 19.00
CA GLY A 418 9.09 -2.81 19.45
C GLY A 418 8.98 -3.86 18.36
N HIS A 419 8.40 -4.99 18.73
CA HIS A 419 8.10 -6.04 17.75
C HIS A 419 6.99 -5.58 16.80
N GLY A 420 7.27 -5.55 15.50
CA GLY A 420 6.36 -5.02 14.49
C GLY A 420 6.32 -3.48 14.41
N ASP A 421 7.09 -2.82 15.25
CA ASP A 421 7.30 -1.36 15.22
C ASP A 421 8.77 -1.08 14.89
N PHE A 422 9.03 -0.65 13.67
CA PHE A 422 10.38 -0.52 13.11
C PHE A 422 10.94 0.89 13.20
N HIS A 423 10.31 1.77 13.98
CA HIS A 423 10.86 3.09 14.29
C HIS A 423 12.13 2.95 15.12
N LEU A 424 13.14 3.68 14.72
CA LEU A 424 14.42 3.70 15.42
C LEU A 424 14.31 4.45 16.76
N THR A 425 14.84 3.85 17.81
CA THR A 425 14.91 4.52 19.14
C THR A 425 16.29 5.12 19.41
N SER A 426 17.27 4.91 18.53
CA SER A 426 18.60 5.48 18.62
C SER A 426 19.27 5.55 17.22
N PRO A 427 19.98 6.64 16.91
CA PRO A 427 20.73 6.76 15.67
C PRO A 427 22.13 6.12 15.78
N GLU A 428 22.49 5.54 16.92
CA GLU A 428 23.84 5.08 17.17
C GLU A 428 24.28 3.98 16.20
N GLY A 429 25.36 4.26 15.48
CA GLY A 429 25.91 3.34 14.47
C GLY A 429 25.11 3.27 13.17
N LEU A 430 24.01 4.03 13.04
CA LEU A 430 23.14 3.99 11.86
C LEU A 430 23.36 5.16 10.90
N THR A 431 23.88 6.29 11.37
CA THR A 431 24.09 7.46 10.52
C THR A 431 25.09 7.22 9.40
N VAL A 432 24.82 7.77 8.23
CA VAL A 432 25.66 7.71 7.03
C VAL A 432 25.92 9.11 6.48
N ALA A 433 27.13 9.37 6.01
CA ALA A 433 27.51 10.65 5.42
C ALA A 433 27.26 10.67 3.90
N HIS A 434 26.09 10.20 3.48
CA HIS A 434 25.72 10.05 2.07
C HIS A 434 24.25 10.43 1.83
N PRO A 435 23.87 11.72 1.92
CA PRO A 435 22.52 12.15 1.62
C PRO A 435 22.20 11.93 0.13
N LEU A 436 20.97 11.54 -0.16
CA LEU A 436 20.49 11.25 -1.50
C LEU A 436 19.30 12.17 -1.82
N ASP A 437 19.48 13.09 -2.76
CA ASP A 437 18.45 14.09 -3.13
C ASP A 437 17.11 13.46 -3.54
N TYR A 438 17.15 12.25 -4.09
CA TYR A 438 15.96 11.50 -4.51
C TYR A 438 15.37 10.61 -3.40
N ALA A 439 15.86 10.72 -2.17
CA ALA A 439 15.36 10.03 -0.98
C ALA A 439 15.38 10.97 0.25
N GLY A 440 14.88 12.18 0.09
CA GLY A 440 14.92 13.23 1.11
C GLY A 440 13.95 13.04 2.27
N PHE A 441 13.02 12.11 2.19
CA PHE A 441 12.06 11.78 3.24
C PHE A 441 12.14 10.29 3.57
N ASP A 442 11.81 9.94 4.78
CA ASP A 442 11.75 8.56 5.26
C ASP A 442 10.37 7.93 5.05
N ILE A 443 10.12 6.76 5.67
CA ILE A 443 8.87 6.02 5.50
C ILE A 443 7.65 6.76 6.08
N ASP A 444 7.84 7.59 7.09
CA ASP A 444 6.79 8.36 7.76
C ASP A 444 6.63 9.78 7.21
N GLY A 445 7.46 10.13 6.22
CA GLY A 445 7.48 11.45 5.60
C GLY A 445 8.28 12.48 6.40
N GLU A 446 9.15 12.04 7.29
CA GLU A 446 10.09 12.89 8.01
C GLU A 446 11.30 13.23 7.13
N GLU A 447 11.76 14.48 7.18
CA GLU A 447 12.87 14.95 6.35
C GLU A 447 14.20 14.36 6.84
N ARG A 448 14.94 13.73 5.94
CA ARG A 448 16.26 13.17 6.24
C ARG A 448 17.30 14.27 6.38
N SER A 449 18.17 14.10 7.37
CA SER A 449 19.28 15.02 7.64
C SER A 449 20.40 14.91 6.58
N ASN A 450 21.42 15.79 6.65
CA ASN A 450 22.64 15.67 5.83
C ASN A 450 23.50 14.42 6.19
N THR A 451 23.23 13.81 7.31
CA THR A 451 23.81 12.54 7.76
C THR A 451 22.67 11.60 8.15
N PRO A 452 21.88 11.10 7.16
CA PRO A 452 20.69 10.33 7.44
C PRO A 452 20.99 9.01 8.13
N CYS A 453 20.01 8.41 8.77
CA CYS A 453 20.06 7.02 9.17
C CYS A 453 19.96 6.10 7.95
N ALA A 454 20.68 4.99 7.98
CA ALA A 454 20.46 3.91 7.02
C ALA A 454 19.17 3.19 7.35
N GLY A 455 18.48 2.72 6.30
CA GLY A 455 17.18 2.07 6.44
C GLY A 455 16.02 2.99 6.11
N ALA A 456 14.82 2.45 6.25
CA ALA A 456 13.58 3.10 5.86
C ALA A 456 13.17 4.25 6.79
N ASP A 457 13.52 4.15 8.05
CA ASP A 457 13.18 5.12 9.10
C ASP A 457 14.37 6.04 9.42
N GLU A 458 14.08 7.30 9.68
CA GLU A 458 15.03 8.29 10.19
C GLU A 458 14.81 8.44 11.70
N TYR A 459 15.87 8.35 12.47
CA TYR A 459 15.77 8.67 13.89
C TYR A 459 15.56 10.17 14.08
N ASN A 460 14.39 10.54 14.47
CA ASN A 460 14.13 11.84 15.02
C ASN A 460 14.03 11.71 16.55
N GLU A 461 14.76 12.56 17.29
CA GLU A 461 14.41 12.75 18.69
C GLU A 461 12.95 13.19 18.71
N ILE A 462 12.05 12.22 18.79
CA ILE A 462 10.69 12.54 19.17
C ILE A 462 10.86 13.15 20.54
N TYR A 463 10.74 14.48 20.63
CA TYR A 463 10.26 15.08 21.86
C TYR A 463 8.87 14.48 22.03
N VAL A 464 8.84 13.24 22.53
CA VAL A 464 7.64 12.70 23.15
C VAL A 464 7.34 13.76 24.19
N ILE A 465 6.30 14.55 23.95
CA ILE A 465 5.62 15.23 25.03
C ILE A 465 5.09 14.05 25.85
N GLY A 466 6.01 13.46 26.63
CA GLY A 466 5.89 12.13 27.19
C GLY A 466 4.70 12.10 28.11
N GLU A 467 3.92 11.08 28.01
CA GLU A 467 3.51 10.38 29.23
C GLU A 467 4.79 9.83 29.87
N SER A 468 5.54 10.67 30.62
CA SER A 468 6.65 10.21 31.42
C SER A 468 6.08 9.22 32.43
N GLU A 469 6.65 8.02 32.46
CA GLU A 469 6.39 7.12 33.59
C GLU A 469 6.64 7.87 34.91
N LYS A 470 5.54 8.16 35.60
CA LYS A 470 5.44 8.51 37.02
C LYS A 470 6.52 9.42 37.63
N GLU A 471 6.43 10.70 37.30
CA GLU A 471 6.34 11.70 38.36
C GLU A 471 5.12 12.57 38.06
N ASN A 472 4.08 12.52 38.85
CA ASN A 472 2.87 13.32 38.74
C ASN A 472 3.20 14.80 38.94
N ILE A 473 3.77 15.44 37.95
CA ILE A 473 4.16 16.85 38.01
C ILE A 473 3.00 17.76 37.58
N LEU A 474 2.10 17.29 36.71
CA LEU A 474 0.91 18.02 36.26
C LEU A 474 -0.34 17.13 36.32
N SER A 475 -1.26 17.50 37.19
CA SER A 475 -2.56 16.86 37.31
C SER A 475 -3.68 17.80 36.89
N VAL A 476 -4.60 17.32 36.03
CA VAL A 476 -5.77 18.08 35.60
C VAL A 476 -7.02 17.24 35.82
N TYR A 477 -7.90 17.68 36.70
CA TYR A 477 -9.12 16.95 37.08
C TYR A 477 -10.29 17.90 37.42
N PRO A 478 -11.56 17.44 37.21
CA PRO A 478 -11.94 16.19 36.57
C PRO A 478 -11.69 16.22 35.07
N ASN A 479 -11.28 15.06 34.51
CA ASN A 479 -11.15 14.89 33.09
C ASN A 479 -11.76 13.54 32.70
N PRO A 480 -12.89 13.48 31.95
CA PRO A 480 -13.65 14.61 31.36
C PRO A 480 -14.31 15.56 32.39
N THR A 481 -14.51 16.82 31.97
CA THR A 481 -15.15 17.87 32.77
C THR A 481 -16.47 18.35 32.16
N GLN A 482 -17.32 18.96 32.98
CA GLN A 482 -18.49 19.72 32.53
C GLN A 482 -18.21 21.24 32.41
N GLY A 483 -16.93 21.64 32.45
CA GLY A 483 -16.51 23.01 32.22
C GLY A 483 -15.44 23.51 33.19
N VAL A 484 -15.39 23.01 34.41
CA VAL A 484 -14.39 23.48 35.41
C VAL A 484 -13.37 22.39 35.68
N VAL A 485 -12.09 22.73 35.60
CA VAL A 485 -10.96 21.82 35.90
C VAL A 485 -10.03 22.46 36.92
N SER A 486 -9.49 21.62 37.78
CA SER A 486 -8.39 21.97 38.66
C SER A 486 -7.09 21.48 38.09
N ILE A 487 -6.08 22.32 38.09
CA ILE A 487 -4.72 22.01 37.67
C ILE A 487 -3.85 22.02 38.94
N SER A 488 -3.05 20.99 39.13
CA SER A 488 -2.07 20.90 40.21
C SER A 488 -0.70 20.58 39.62
N MET A 489 0.32 21.29 40.13
CA MET A 489 1.73 21.11 39.79
C MET A 489 2.56 20.97 41.05
N ASP A 490 3.28 19.87 41.19
CA ASP A 490 3.98 19.57 42.46
C ASP A 490 5.26 20.40 42.67
N ASP A 491 5.94 20.84 41.62
CA ASP A 491 7.30 21.42 41.70
C ASP A 491 7.41 22.91 41.28
N ALA A 492 6.33 23.63 40.98
CA ALA A 492 6.44 25.01 40.54
C ALA A 492 5.48 25.96 41.25
N LEU A 493 6.06 26.98 41.92
CA LEU A 493 5.31 28.11 42.52
C LEU A 493 4.86 29.14 41.49
N ASN A 494 5.48 29.15 40.29
CA ASN A 494 5.18 30.12 39.23
C ASN A 494 5.10 29.38 37.88
N PHE A 495 3.97 29.49 37.24
CA PHE A 495 3.82 28.94 35.89
C PHE A 495 2.92 29.80 34.99
N GLU A 496 3.18 29.74 33.68
CA GLU A 496 2.30 30.24 32.63
C GLU A 496 1.47 29.08 32.08
N TYR A 497 0.22 29.34 31.72
CA TYR A 497 -0.61 28.33 31.06
C TYR A 497 -1.21 28.85 29.77
N GLN A 498 -1.40 27.93 28.84
CA GLN A 498 -2.13 28.16 27.59
C GLN A 498 -3.10 27.02 27.36
N VAL A 499 -4.30 27.35 26.91
CA VAL A 499 -5.30 26.36 26.50
C VAL A 499 -5.51 26.48 25.00
N PHE A 500 -5.37 25.37 24.31
CA PHE A 500 -5.55 25.28 22.87
C PHE A 500 -6.79 24.44 22.55
N ASP A 501 -7.52 24.80 21.52
CA ASP A 501 -8.53 23.95 20.93
C ASP A 501 -7.89 22.86 20.03
N PHE A 502 -8.71 21.96 19.49
CA PHE A 502 -8.23 20.85 18.63
C PHE A 502 -7.60 21.32 17.30
N THR A 503 -7.75 22.60 16.93
CA THR A 503 -7.09 23.19 15.75
C THR A 503 -5.72 23.80 16.07
N GLY A 504 -5.30 23.75 17.34
CA GLY A 504 -4.07 24.38 17.81
C GLY A 504 -4.18 25.89 18.08
N LYS A 505 -5.40 26.46 18.01
CA LYS A 505 -5.64 27.86 18.33
C LYS A 505 -5.67 28.06 19.84
N SER A 506 -4.86 29.00 20.35
CA SER A 506 -4.93 29.39 21.75
C SER A 506 -6.26 30.10 22.07
N VAL A 507 -7.01 29.54 22.99
CA VAL A 507 -8.35 30.03 23.42
C VAL A 507 -8.33 30.66 24.79
N MET A 508 -7.34 30.36 25.62
CA MET A 508 -7.15 30.95 26.96
C MET A 508 -5.66 30.93 27.34
N ASN A 509 -5.18 31.91 28.03
CA ASN A 509 -3.84 31.92 28.62
C ASN A 509 -3.79 32.77 29.90
N GLY A 510 -2.73 32.57 30.70
CA GLY A 510 -2.50 33.34 31.91
C GLY A 510 -1.25 32.90 32.67
N LYS A 511 -1.03 33.56 33.82
CA LYS A 511 0.07 33.22 34.73
C LYS A 511 -0.50 32.99 36.12
N LYS A 512 0.12 32.09 36.88
CA LYS A 512 -0.29 31.76 38.24
C LYS A 512 0.93 31.65 39.16
N HIS A 513 0.74 32.08 40.41
CA HIS A 513 1.74 32.03 41.49
C HIS A 513 1.21 31.13 42.60
N ASP A 514 0.98 29.84 42.31
CA ASP A 514 0.51 28.85 43.29
C ASP A 514 0.64 27.45 42.70
N HIS A 515 0.77 26.41 43.51
CA HIS A 515 0.84 25.01 43.07
C HIS A 515 -0.46 24.49 42.43
N THR A 516 -1.57 25.17 42.66
CA THR A 516 -2.87 24.76 42.13
C THR A 516 -3.64 25.93 41.54
N MET A 517 -4.45 25.65 40.52
CA MET A 517 -5.37 26.60 39.95
C MET A 517 -6.63 25.95 39.45
N THR A 518 -7.69 26.75 39.32
CA THR A 518 -8.92 26.31 38.65
C THR A 518 -9.11 27.09 37.36
N LEU A 519 -9.42 26.39 36.28
CA LEU A 519 -9.81 26.98 35.00
C LEU A 519 -11.29 26.72 34.72
N ASP A 520 -11.99 27.77 34.33
CA ASP A 520 -13.37 27.67 33.88
C ASP A 520 -13.41 27.60 32.35
N LEU A 521 -13.71 26.43 31.81
CA LEU A 521 -13.88 26.15 30.42
C LEU A 521 -15.36 26.05 30.00
N SER A 522 -16.30 26.41 30.92
CA SER A 522 -17.74 26.29 30.69
C SER A 522 -18.26 27.17 29.54
N GLY A 523 -17.51 28.24 29.19
CA GLY A 523 -17.81 29.11 28.05
C GLY A 523 -17.34 28.58 26.68
N PHE A 524 -16.64 27.44 26.64
CA PHE A 524 -16.14 26.85 25.41
C PHE A 524 -17.03 25.72 24.90
N SER A 525 -16.93 25.44 23.61
CA SER A 525 -17.67 24.33 22.99
C SER A 525 -17.23 22.98 23.54
N LYS A 526 -18.14 22.01 23.55
CA LYS A 526 -17.79 20.62 23.88
C LYS A 526 -16.74 20.11 22.92
N GLY A 527 -15.71 19.45 23.43
CA GLY A 527 -14.62 18.96 22.61
C GLY A 527 -13.34 18.67 23.39
N ILE A 528 -12.27 18.47 22.64
CA ILE A 528 -10.93 18.22 23.18
C ILE A 528 -10.17 19.54 23.23
N TYR A 529 -9.51 19.78 24.37
CA TYR A 529 -8.60 20.91 24.59
C TYR A 529 -7.27 20.39 25.12
N LEU A 530 -6.20 21.10 24.78
CA LEU A 530 -4.87 20.87 25.33
C LEU A 530 -4.54 22.01 26.30
N ILE A 531 -4.19 21.68 27.54
CA ILE A 531 -3.71 22.63 28.51
C ILE A 531 -2.20 22.47 28.63
N SER A 532 -1.46 23.47 28.20
CA SER A 532 0.00 23.54 28.32
C SER A 532 0.37 24.43 29.47
N VAL A 533 1.23 23.95 30.35
CA VAL A 533 1.74 24.67 31.53
C VAL A 533 3.25 24.78 31.40
N ILE A 534 3.76 26.01 31.47
CA ILE A 534 5.16 26.35 31.26
C ILE A 534 5.72 26.90 32.60
N SER A 535 6.73 26.26 33.15
CA SER A 535 7.55 26.74 34.26
C SER A 535 8.96 27.08 33.76
N GLU A 536 9.80 27.65 34.65
CA GLU A 536 11.18 28.08 34.28
C GLU A 536 12.05 26.97 33.68
N SER A 537 11.72 25.71 33.90
CA SER A 537 12.53 24.55 33.51
C SER A 537 11.77 23.49 32.68
N LYS A 538 10.43 23.57 32.56
CA LYS A 538 9.62 22.51 31.96
C LYS A 538 8.38 23.07 31.26
N CYS A 539 7.98 22.43 30.16
CA CYS A 539 6.70 22.62 29.51
C CYS A 539 5.94 21.28 29.56
N LEU A 540 4.78 21.27 30.21
CA LEU A 540 3.93 20.08 30.37
C LEU A 540 2.58 20.32 29.73
N THR A 541 2.05 19.33 29.03
CA THR A 541 0.77 19.44 28.35
C THR A 541 -0.15 18.29 28.72
N GLN A 542 -1.42 18.60 29.03
CA GLN A 542 -2.44 17.61 29.37
C GLN A 542 -3.69 17.80 28.50
N LYS A 543 -4.20 16.70 27.95
CA LYS A 543 -5.46 16.66 27.23
C LYS A 543 -6.65 16.72 28.18
N VAL A 544 -7.64 17.57 27.90
CA VAL A 544 -8.89 17.71 28.65
C VAL A 544 -10.09 17.56 27.70
N ILE A 545 -11.09 16.82 28.16
CA ILE A 545 -12.35 16.63 27.41
C ILE A 545 -13.45 17.42 28.13
N VAL A 546 -14.04 18.42 27.44
CA VAL A 546 -15.21 19.17 27.87
C VAL A 546 -16.48 18.50 27.30
N ARG A 547 -17.44 18.15 28.17
CA ARG A 547 -18.68 17.42 27.82
C ARG A 547 -19.94 18.26 27.93
#